data_2588a51c3b8d3ebd7f478d363a43707d
#
_entry.id   2588a51c3b8d3ebd7f478d363a43707d
#
_cell.length_a   1.000
_cell.length_b   1.000
_cell.length_c   1.000
_cell.angle_alpha   90.00
_cell.angle_beta   90.00
_cell.angle_gamma   90.00
#
_symmetry.space_group_name_H-M   'P 1'
#
loop_
_entity.id
_entity.type
_entity.pdbx_description
1 polymer ?
#
loop_
_entity_poly.entity_id
_entity_poly.type
_entity_poly.pdbx_seq_one_letter_code
_entity_poly.pdbx_strand_id
1 'polypeptide(L)'
;MNVGLIDVDMKNTGKKIFPTLTLMKLSAYHKARGDCVTLLSVDQYLNGDIFSEYDKVYASCIFPKNKGIAEKLACMGVEVGGSGYDISTKLRDDIEHIMPDYSLYNITDTAYGFLTRGCPRHCPFCIVADKEGAHSYKVADLSEWWSGQKFIKLLDPNILACPESKELLQQLVDSKSYIDVTQGMDARLLHEDNIDLVTALKIKTIHFAWDNPHDEVIPKRLKFFKTHTKNLRTDYVKHKCYVLTNFWSTIDEDLYRIQWLRENNFDPYVMIYNKENAPKKIRELQRWCNNKMIFRSEPNFKKYRKYKEENNAYKRRTETAFANAASRQDNYEQVTYC
;
A
#
# COMPACT_ATOMS: atom_id res chain seq x y z
N MET A 1 33.33 2.31 7.46
CA MET A 1 32.80 3.42 6.66
C MET A 1 31.57 4.00 7.32
N ASN A 2 31.30 5.27 7.10
CA ASN A 2 30.03 5.90 7.45
C ASN A 2 29.06 5.81 6.25
N VAL A 3 27.93 5.18 6.42
CA VAL A 3 26.98 4.92 5.34
C VAL A 3 25.65 5.62 5.64
N GLY A 4 25.21 6.50 4.74
CA GLY A 4 23.92 7.15 4.77
C GLY A 4 22.88 6.37 3.97
N LEU A 5 21.68 6.17 4.55
CA LEU A 5 20.53 5.56 3.86
C LEU A 5 19.37 6.56 3.82
N ILE A 6 18.85 6.86 2.64
CA ILE A 6 17.77 7.83 2.45
C ILE A 6 16.51 7.12 1.94
N ASP A 7 15.45 7.18 2.72
CA ASP A 7 14.11 6.78 2.27
C ASP A 7 13.39 8.00 1.69
N VAL A 8 13.35 8.11 0.34
CA VAL A 8 12.79 9.26 -0.38
C VAL A 8 11.28 9.43 -0.14
N ASP A 9 10.62 8.34 0.21
CA ASP A 9 9.15 8.32 0.44
C ASP A 9 8.78 8.53 1.91
N MET A 10 9.77 8.62 2.80
CA MET A 10 9.58 8.84 4.22
C MET A 10 9.04 10.26 4.46
N LYS A 11 7.89 10.35 5.12
CA LYS A 11 7.33 11.64 5.55
C LYS A 11 7.73 11.93 6.98
N ASN A 12 8.24 13.13 7.24
CA ASN A 12 8.57 13.67 8.58
C ASN A 12 7.33 13.88 9.49
N THR A 13 6.30 13.02 9.39
CA THR A 13 5.00 13.27 10.05
C THR A 13 4.80 12.49 11.35
N GLY A 14 5.83 11.79 11.86
CA GLY A 14 5.69 10.95 13.09
C GLY A 14 4.72 9.77 12.96
N LYS A 15 4.12 9.55 11.79
CA LYS A 15 3.24 8.40 11.54
C LYS A 15 4.06 7.17 11.23
N LYS A 16 3.55 6.00 11.64
CA LYS A 16 4.15 4.69 11.37
C LYS A 16 4.47 4.57 9.87
N ILE A 17 5.76 4.50 9.54
CA ILE A 17 6.27 4.45 8.17
C ILE A 17 6.18 3.00 7.69
N PHE A 18 5.87 2.80 6.41
CA PHE A 18 6.06 1.51 5.77
C PHE A 18 7.56 1.41 5.42
N PRO A 19 8.32 0.46 5.99
CA PRO A 19 9.77 0.43 5.83
C PRO A 19 10.15 0.03 4.41
N THR A 20 11.26 0.55 3.93
CA THR A 20 11.84 0.16 2.65
C THR A 20 12.74 -1.05 2.86
N LEU A 21 12.32 -2.22 2.36
CA LEU A 21 13.02 -3.50 2.54
C LEU A 21 14.48 -3.45 2.02
N THR A 22 14.68 -2.81 0.86
CA THR A 22 16.01 -2.61 0.27
C THR A 22 16.97 -1.91 1.23
N LEU A 23 16.53 -0.83 1.89
CA LEU A 23 17.37 -0.08 2.84
C LEU A 23 17.66 -0.91 4.10
N MET A 24 16.71 -1.72 4.58
CA MET A 24 16.96 -2.63 5.70
C MET A 24 18.00 -3.70 5.36
N LYS A 25 18.00 -4.24 4.13
CA LYS A 25 19.00 -5.19 3.66
C LYS A 25 20.37 -4.55 3.49
N LEU A 26 20.44 -3.35 2.91
CA LEU A 26 21.67 -2.56 2.83
C LEU A 26 22.24 -2.23 4.22
N SER A 27 21.38 -1.87 5.17
CA SER A 27 21.80 -1.65 6.56
C SER A 27 22.42 -2.89 7.16
N ALA A 28 21.76 -4.04 7.02
CA ALA A 28 22.28 -5.31 7.54
C ALA A 28 23.64 -5.67 6.91
N TYR A 29 23.75 -5.51 5.59
CA TYR A 29 24.99 -5.77 4.85
C TYR A 29 26.16 -4.92 5.37
N HIS A 30 25.97 -3.62 5.50
CA HIS A 30 27.00 -2.70 5.96
C HIS A 30 27.37 -2.91 7.43
N LYS A 31 26.38 -3.08 8.30
CA LYS A 31 26.60 -3.36 9.73
C LYS A 31 27.38 -4.67 9.95
N ALA A 32 27.09 -5.71 9.17
CA ALA A 32 27.87 -6.97 9.24
C ALA A 32 29.34 -6.80 8.85
N ARG A 33 29.69 -5.74 8.12
CA ARG A 33 31.06 -5.38 7.74
C ARG A 33 31.73 -4.41 8.72
N GLY A 34 31.04 -4.04 9.81
CA GLY A 34 31.53 -3.08 10.79
C GLY A 34 31.35 -1.60 10.39
N ASP A 35 30.55 -1.32 9.36
CA ASP A 35 30.26 0.05 8.94
C ASP A 35 29.23 0.70 9.89
N CYS A 36 29.33 2.03 10.08
CA CYS A 36 28.34 2.81 10.79
C CYS A 36 27.23 3.23 9.82
N VAL A 37 25.96 2.86 10.11
CA VAL A 37 24.82 3.10 9.22
C VAL A 37 23.82 4.05 9.87
N THR A 38 23.42 5.08 9.14
CA THR A 38 22.43 6.07 9.59
C THR A 38 21.30 6.22 8.58
N LEU A 39 20.05 6.15 9.08
CA LEU A 39 18.87 6.49 8.27
C LEU A 39 18.69 8.01 8.27
N LEU A 40 18.69 8.62 7.11
CA LEU A 40 18.59 10.07 6.89
C LEU A 40 17.26 10.44 6.27
N SER A 41 16.71 11.57 6.63
CA SER A 41 15.66 12.21 5.84
C SER A 41 16.28 12.94 4.64
N VAL A 42 15.47 13.15 3.59
CA VAL A 42 15.86 13.95 2.42
C VAL A 42 16.29 15.36 2.86
N ASP A 43 15.52 15.98 3.79
CA ASP A 43 15.80 17.34 4.25
C ASP A 43 17.12 17.43 5.04
N GLN A 44 17.43 16.43 5.88
CA GLN A 44 18.72 16.37 6.58
C GLN A 44 19.88 16.28 5.58
N TYR A 45 19.75 15.48 4.54
CA TYR A 45 20.81 15.33 3.54
C TYR A 45 20.96 16.55 2.63
N LEU A 46 19.87 17.18 2.18
CA LEU A 46 19.91 18.31 1.25
C LEU A 46 20.27 19.66 1.93
N ASN A 47 19.96 19.84 3.21
CA ASN A 47 20.11 21.13 3.93
C ASN A 47 21.24 21.10 4.97
N GLY A 48 21.89 19.96 5.19
CA GLY A 48 22.99 19.83 6.14
C GLY A 48 24.36 19.90 5.47
N ASP A 49 25.38 20.31 6.21
CA ASP A 49 26.79 20.16 5.82
C ASP A 49 27.27 18.70 5.88
N ILE A 50 26.33 17.76 5.68
CA ILE A 50 26.50 16.31 5.93
C ILE A 50 27.21 15.61 4.78
N PHE A 51 27.43 16.27 3.65
CA PHE A 51 28.07 15.68 2.46
C PHE A 51 29.46 15.11 2.71
N SER A 52 30.18 15.66 3.69
CA SER A 52 31.53 15.23 4.07
C SER A 52 31.55 14.14 5.14
N GLU A 53 30.40 13.80 5.74
CA GLU A 53 30.33 12.86 6.87
C GLU A 53 30.13 11.41 6.45
N TYR A 54 29.67 11.16 5.21
CA TYR A 54 29.36 9.83 4.71
C TYR A 54 30.27 9.41 3.57
N ASP A 55 30.91 8.26 3.73
CA ASP A 55 31.77 7.65 2.70
C ASP A 55 30.92 7.11 1.55
N LYS A 56 29.67 6.71 1.84
CA LYS A 56 28.72 6.20 0.85
C LYS A 56 27.28 6.51 1.24
N VAL A 57 26.46 6.88 0.24
CA VAL A 57 25.05 7.17 0.44
C VAL A 57 24.21 6.42 -0.59
N TYR A 58 23.14 5.76 -0.08
CA TYR A 58 22.13 5.10 -0.89
C TYR A 58 20.78 5.76 -0.68
N ALA A 59 19.95 5.80 -1.73
CA ALA A 59 18.58 6.27 -1.63
C ALA A 59 17.60 5.29 -2.30
N SER A 60 16.42 5.15 -1.71
CA SER A 60 15.33 4.35 -2.29
C SER A 60 14.10 5.21 -2.53
N CYS A 61 13.59 5.18 -3.77
CA CYS A 61 12.37 5.85 -4.21
C CYS A 61 11.37 4.82 -4.75
N ILE A 62 10.25 4.62 -4.06
CA ILE A 62 9.22 3.64 -4.44
C ILE A 62 8.10 4.29 -5.26
N PHE A 63 7.76 5.55 -4.97
CA PHE A 63 6.65 6.24 -5.64
C PHE A 63 7.13 7.20 -6.73
N PRO A 64 6.65 7.09 -7.99
CA PRO A 64 7.06 7.94 -9.12
C PRO A 64 6.90 9.45 -8.89
N LYS A 65 5.94 9.86 -8.04
CA LYS A 65 5.73 11.27 -7.69
C LYS A 65 6.94 11.93 -7.02
N ASN A 66 7.83 11.14 -6.41
CA ASN A 66 9.04 11.60 -5.74
C ASN A 66 10.30 11.44 -6.62
N LYS A 67 10.13 11.04 -7.90
CA LYS A 67 11.23 10.81 -8.85
C LYS A 67 12.15 12.01 -8.99
N GLY A 68 11.60 13.23 -9.05
CA GLY A 68 12.42 14.46 -9.15
C GLY A 68 13.34 14.69 -7.93
N ILE A 69 12.97 14.22 -6.74
CA ILE A 69 13.86 14.23 -5.57
C ILE A 69 14.97 13.19 -5.76
N ALA A 70 14.62 11.99 -6.20
CA ALA A 70 15.56 10.91 -6.46
C ALA A 70 16.61 11.30 -7.52
N GLU A 71 16.18 11.98 -8.59
CA GLU A 71 17.07 12.51 -9.64
C GLU A 71 18.05 13.55 -9.09
N LYS A 72 17.62 14.45 -8.21
CA LYS A 72 18.51 15.42 -7.55
C LYS A 72 19.58 14.72 -6.71
N LEU A 73 19.18 13.70 -5.94
CA LEU A 73 20.11 12.91 -5.13
C LEU A 73 21.12 12.17 -6.02
N ALA A 74 20.69 11.61 -7.13
CA ALA A 74 21.59 10.95 -8.10
C ALA A 74 22.62 11.93 -8.70
N CYS A 75 22.21 13.16 -9.05
CA CYS A 75 23.13 14.21 -9.51
C CYS A 75 24.17 14.61 -8.45
N MET A 76 23.91 14.37 -7.17
CA MET A 76 24.84 14.61 -6.07
C MET A 76 25.73 13.40 -5.75
N GLY A 77 25.70 12.35 -6.58
CA GLY A 77 26.52 11.14 -6.41
C GLY A 77 25.92 10.09 -5.47
N VAL A 78 24.66 10.22 -5.07
CA VAL A 78 23.94 9.21 -4.29
C VAL A 78 23.58 8.04 -5.19
N GLU A 79 23.80 6.81 -4.71
CA GLU A 79 23.35 5.58 -5.39
C GLU A 79 21.86 5.38 -5.19
N VAL A 80 21.06 5.65 -6.23
CA VAL A 80 19.60 5.68 -6.15
C VAL A 80 19.00 4.46 -6.82
N GLY A 81 18.02 3.83 -6.15
CA GLY A 81 17.21 2.74 -6.68
C GLY A 81 15.74 2.85 -6.29
N GLY A 82 14.98 1.81 -6.66
CA GLY A 82 13.55 1.67 -6.32
C GLY A 82 12.61 1.96 -7.48
N SER A 83 11.41 1.35 -7.44
CA SER A 83 10.45 1.30 -8.56
C SER A 83 9.91 2.66 -9.00
N GLY A 84 10.00 3.68 -8.16
CA GLY A 84 9.60 5.04 -8.51
C GLY A 84 10.68 5.83 -9.25
N TYR A 85 11.93 5.34 -9.21
CA TYR A 85 13.07 5.93 -9.91
C TYR A 85 13.41 5.12 -11.17
N ASP A 86 13.74 3.84 -10.98
CA ASP A 86 14.11 2.91 -12.06
C ASP A 86 13.66 1.49 -11.69
N ILE A 87 12.85 0.85 -12.55
CA ILE A 87 12.34 -0.51 -12.34
C ILE A 87 13.38 -1.59 -12.65
N SER A 88 14.43 -1.26 -13.37
CA SER A 88 15.51 -2.18 -13.76
C SER A 88 16.56 -2.37 -12.66
N THR A 89 16.70 -1.40 -11.75
CA THR A 89 17.68 -1.46 -10.65
C THR A 89 17.30 -2.55 -9.65
N LYS A 90 18.23 -3.47 -9.40
CA LYS A 90 18.08 -4.58 -8.44
C LYS A 90 19.20 -4.53 -7.41
N LEU A 91 18.93 -5.06 -6.21
CA LEU A 91 20.01 -5.37 -5.27
C LEU A 91 20.90 -6.47 -5.82
N ARG A 92 22.15 -6.48 -5.39
CA ARG A 92 23.06 -7.59 -5.62
C ARG A 92 22.56 -8.83 -4.89
N ASP A 93 22.79 -10.02 -5.46
CA ASP A 93 22.31 -11.28 -4.89
C ASP A 93 22.83 -11.53 -3.47
N ASP A 94 24.09 -11.15 -3.18
CA ASP A 94 24.70 -11.27 -1.85
C ASP A 94 24.06 -10.35 -0.79
N ILE A 95 23.28 -9.36 -1.20
CA ILE A 95 22.50 -8.48 -0.32
C ILE A 95 21.03 -8.88 -0.28
N GLU A 96 20.49 -9.41 -1.40
CA GLU A 96 19.06 -9.77 -1.50
C GLU A 96 18.67 -10.86 -0.48
N HIS A 97 19.56 -11.78 -0.14
CA HIS A 97 19.32 -12.91 0.77
C HIS A 97 19.75 -12.65 2.23
N ILE A 98 20.09 -11.40 2.59
CA ILE A 98 20.43 -11.03 3.97
C ILE A 98 19.14 -10.76 4.78
N MET A 99 19.12 -11.26 6.02
CA MET A 99 18.07 -10.90 7.01
C MET A 99 17.97 -9.38 7.14
N PRO A 100 16.81 -8.77 6.90
CA PRO A 100 16.65 -7.32 6.99
C PRO A 100 16.95 -6.77 8.40
N ASP A 101 17.62 -5.65 8.47
CA ASP A 101 17.85 -4.93 9.71
C ASP A 101 16.60 -4.14 10.11
N TYR A 102 15.71 -4.77 10.86
CA TYR A 102 14.48 -4.15 11.34
C TYR A 102 14.72 -2.99 12.31
N SER A 103 15.92 -2.93 12.94
CA SER A 103 16.28 -1.85 13.87
C SER A 103 16.42 -0.50 13.16
N LEU A 104 16.72 -0.48 11.85
CA LEU A 104 16.81 0.74 11.05
C LEU A 104 15.55 1.61 11.13
N TYR A 105 14.39 0.99 11.23
CA TYR A 105 13.08 1.65 11.36
C TYR A 105 12.43 1.45 12.74
N ASN A 106 13.19 1.02 13.74
CA ASN A 106 12.70 0.71 15.09
C ASN A 106 11.52 -0.29 15.08
N ILE A 107 11.57 -1.31 14.21
CA ILE A 107 10.55 -2.34 14.09
C ILE A 107 10.98 -3.56 14.92
N THR A 108 10.09 -4.01 15.81
CA THR A 108 10.38 -5.13 16.71
C THR A 108 9.43 -6.31 16.54
N ASP A 109 8.20 -6.07 16.12
CA ASP A 109 7.10 -7.05 16.16
C ASP A 109 6.62 -7.53 14.79
N THR A 110 7.10 -6.93 13.71
CA THR A 110 6.59 -7.17 12.35
C THR A 110 7.74 -7.47 11.39
N ALA A 111 7.68 -8.61 10.71
CA ALA A 111 8.56 -8.94 9.59
C ALA A 111 7.93 -8.49 8.26
N TYR A 112 8.77 -8.09 7.32
CA TYR A 112 8.40 -7.66 5.97
C TYR A 112 9.24 -8.41 4.96
N GLY A 113 8.62 -9.04 3.97
CA GLY A 113 9.38 -9.74 2.96
C GLY A 113 8.55 -10.30 1.82
N PHE A 114 9.27 -10.91 0.89
CA PHE A 114 8.73 -11.62 -0.26
C PHE A 114 9.15 -13.08 -0.16
N LEU A 115 8.22 -13.98 -0.41
CA LEU A 115 8.49 -15.39 -0.69
C LEU A 115 8.57 -15.62 -2.20
N THR A 116 7.76 -14.84 -2.95
CA THR A 116 7.69 -14.94 -4.41
C THR A 116 7.80 -13.58 -5.09
N ARG A 117 8.26 -13.57 -6.33
CA ARG A 117 8.28 -12.43 -7.24
C ARG A 117 7.63 -12.81 -8.55
N GLY A 118 7.26 -11.79 -9.34
CA GLY A 118 6.63 -11.95 -10.64
C GLY A 118 5.16 -12.31 -10.58
N CYS A 119 4.46 -12.12 -11.72
CA CYS A 119 3.03 -12.40 -11.81
C CYS A 119 2.63 -12.71 -13.27
N PRO A 120 1.88 -13.82 -13.55
CA PRO A 120 1.48 -14.18 -14.90
C PRO A 120 0.29 -13.38 -15.46
N ARG A 121 -0.24 -12.41 -14.72
CA ARG A 121 -1.50 -11.73 -15.09
C ARG A 121 -1.35 -10.64 -16.13
N HIS A 122 -0.18 -10.01 -16.27
CA HIS A 122 0.05 -8.91 -17.23
C HIS A 122 -1.05 -7.85 -17.21
N CYS A 123 -1.53 -7.47 -16.02
CA CYS A 123 -2.55 -6.44 -15.90
C CYS A 123 -2.00 -5.10 -16.43
N PRO A 124 -2.67 -4.41 -17.37
CA PRO A 124 -2.11 -3.24 -18.08
C PRO A 124 -1.91 -2.00 -17.18
N PHE A 125 -2.39 -2.02 -15.95
CA PHE A 125 -2.18 -0.99 -14.94
C PHE A 125 -1.08 -1.35 -13.92
N CYS A 126 -0.47 -2.54 -14.02
CA CYS A 126 0.43 -3.09 -13.00
C CYS A 126 1.86 -3.23 -13.53
N ILE A 127 2.83 -2.73 -12.78
CA ILE A 127 4.26 -2.78 -13.15
C ILE A 127 4.93 -4.13 -12.87
N VAL A 128 4.24 -5.07 -12.21
CA VAL A 128 4.89 -6.29 -11.70
C VAL A 128 5.47 -7.13 -12.82
N ALA A 129 4.73 -7.34 -13.91
CA ALA A 129 5.21 -8.16 -15.02
C ALA A 129 6.46 -7.54 -15.69
N ASP A 130 6.48 -6.21 -15.85
CA ASP A 130 7.61 -5.49 -16.46
C ASP A 130 8.84 -5.46 -15.53
N LYS A 131 8.61 -5.35 -14.22
CA LYS A 131 9.68 -5.24 -13.21
C LYS A 131 10.24 -6.59 -12.77
N GLU A 132 9.38 -7.57 -12.57
CA GLU A 132 9.71 -8.82 -11.89
C GLU A 132 9.53 -10.06 -12.78
N GLY A 133 8.93 -9.89 -13.95
CA GLY A 133 8.68 -10.96 -14.92
C GLY A 133 7.26 -11.51 -14.91
N ALA A 134 6.96 -12.24 -15.98
CA ALA A 134 5.64 -12.76 -16.33
C ALA A 134 5.32 -14.13 -15.69
N HIS A 135 6.15 -14.61 -14.78
CA HIS A 135 5.95 -15.87 -14.06
C HIS A 135 6.17 -15.62 -12.56
N SER A 136 5.36 -16.25 -11.72
CA SER A 136 5.62 -16.22 -10.28
C SER A 136 6.64 -17.30 -9.95
N TYR A 137 7.67 -16.95 -9.19
CA TYR A 137 8.76 -17.85 -8.80
C TYR A 137 9.18 -17.56 -7.35
N LYS A 138 9.66 -18.59 -6.67
CA LYS A 138 10.20 -18.52 -5.31
C LYS A 138 11.49 -17.68 -5.30
N VAL A 139 11.61 -16.74 -4.36
CA VAL A 139 12.81 -15.91 -4.18
C VAL A 139 13.43 -16.05 -2.79
N ALA A 140 12.69 -16.53 -1.80
CA ALA A 140 13.22 -16.74 -0.46
C ALA A 140 12.39 -17.76 0.31
N ASP A 141 12.98 -18.36 1.31
CA ASP A 141 12.27 -19.02 2.40
C ASP A 141 11.91 -18.03 3.50
N LEU A 142 10.88 -18.33 4.29
CA LEU A 142 10.43 -17.43 5.35
C LEU A 142 11.55 -17.11 6.37
N SER A 143 12.43 -18.07 6.64
CA SER A 143 13.55 -17.93 7.57
C SER A 143 14.61 -16.90 7.16
N GLU A 144 14.62 -16.47 5.88
CA GLU A 144 15.59 -15.47 5.39
C GLU A 144 15.24 -14.04 5.84
N TRP A 145 13.99 -13.81 6.26
CA TRP A 145 13.53 -12.46 6.64
C TRP A 145 12.59 -12.42 7.85
N TRP A 146 12.24 -13.58 8.42
CA TRP A 146 11.47 -13.71 9.65
C TRP A 146 12.26 -14.46 10.71
N SER A 147 12.34 -13.93 11.93
CA SER A 147 13.06 -14.50 13.07
C SER A 147 12.20 -14.57 14.35
N GLY A 148 10.90 -14.87 14.18
CA GLY A 148 9.97 -15.00 15.30
C GLY A 148 9.08 -13.78 15.57
N GLN A 149 9.05 -12.77 14.69
CA GLN A 149 8.15 -11.63 14.83
C GLN A 149 6.68 -12.08 14.87
N LYS A 150 5.89 -11.42 15.71
CA LYS A 150 4.48 -11.72 15.93
C LYS A 150 3.61 -11.50 14.67
N PHE A 151 4.00 -10.54 13.83
CA PHE A 151 3.29 -10.18 12.61
C PHE A 151 4.20 -10.37 11.40
N ILE A 152 3.62 -10.83 10.30
CA ILE A 152 4.25 -10.93 9.00
C ILE A 152 3.46 -10.10 8.01
N LYS A 153 4.12 -9.17 7.32
CA LYS A 153 3.59 -8.49 6.13
C LYS A 153 4.18 -9.12 4.89
N LEU A 154 3.36 -9.92 4.22
CA LEU A 154 3.71 -10.56 2.97
C LEU A 154 3.53 -9.56 1.83
N LEU A 155 4.60 -9.33 1.07
CA LEU A 155 4.66 -8.35 -0.01
C LEU A 155 4.55 -8.98 -1.40
N ASP A 156 4.28 -10.26 -1.46
CA ASP A 156 4.21 -11.06 -2.67
C ASP A 156 3.17 -10.52 -3.66
N PRO A 157 3.52 -10.37 -4.94
CA PRO A 157 2.57 -9.92 -5.96
C PRO A 157 1.51 -10.97 -6.29
N ASN A 158 1.85 -12.27 -6.27
CA ASN A 158 0.91 -13.37 -6.52
C ASN A 158 1.47 -14.72 -6.06
N ILE A 159 1.44 -14.98 -4.75
CA ILE A 159 1.98 -16.21 -4.16
C ILE A 159 1.29 -17.48 -4.70
N LEU A 160 -0.02 -17.43 -4.96
CA LEU A 160 -0.76 -18.62 -5.43
C LEU A 160 -0.40 -19.06 -6.86
N ALA A 161 0.24 -18.18 -7.64
CA ALA A 161 0.71 -18.49 -8.98
C ALA A 161 2.09 -19.16 -9.00
N CYS A 162 2.78 -19.21 -7.85
CA CYS A 162 4.08 -19.85 -7.73
C CYS A 162 3.91 -21.38 -7.67
N PRO A 163 4.72 -22.16 -8.41
CA PRO A 163 4.69 -23.63 -8.33
C PRO A 163 4.88 -24.15 -6.89
N GLU A 164 5.75 -23.52 -6.11
CA GLU A 164 6.06 -23.87 -4.72
C GLU A 164 5.07 -23.27 -3.70
N SER A 165 3.94 -22.71 -4.16
CA SER A 165 3.00 -21.97 -3.30
C SER A 165 2.54 -22.74 -2.07
N LYS A 166 2.33 -24.06 -2.18
CA LYS A 166 1.88 -24.90 -1.05
C LYS A 166 2.95 -25.01 0.04
N GLU A 167 4.20 -25.20 -0.35
CA GLU A 167 5.34 -25.24 0.59
C GLU A 167 5.47 -23.88 1.31
N LEU A 168 5.40 -22.78 0.56
CA LEU A 168 5.53 -21.43 1.10
C LEU A 168 4.36 -21.06 2.02
N LEU A 169 3.13 -21.46 1.67
CA LEU A 169 1.97 -21.30 2.55
C LEU A 169 2.13 -22.11 3.83
N GLN A 170 2.68 -23.33 3.75
CA GLN A 170 2.94 -24.17 4.92
C GLN A 170 3.94 -23.50 5.86
N GLN A 171 5.02 -22.89 5.37
CA GLN A 171 5.96 -22.12 6.18
C GLN A 171 5.26 -20.97 6.94
N LEU A 172 4.32 -20.29 6.28
CA LEU A 172 3.52 -19.23 6.91
C LEU A 172 2.57 -19.79 7.99
N VAL A 173 1.96 -20.94 7.77
CA VAL A 173 1.11 -21.64 8.76
C VAL A 173 1.94 -22.03 9.98
N ASP A 174 3.10 -22.64 9.76
CA ASP A 174 3.99 -23.17 10.82
C ASP A 174 4.60 -22.04 11.66
N SER A 175 4.76 -20.84 11.10
CA SER A 175 5.22 -19.65 11.83
C SER A 175 4.31 -19.26 12.99
N LYS A 176 3.02 -19.61 12.93
CA LYS A 176 1.97 -19.19 13.88
C LYS A 176 1.84 -17.68 14.07
N SER A 177 2.48 -16.89 13.21
CA SER A 177 2.42 -15.44 13.19
C SER A 177 1.10 -14.93 12.57
N TYR A 178 0.73 -13.71 12.88
CA TYR A 178 -0.40 -13.04 12.23
C TYR A 178 0.01 -12.54 10.83
N ILE A 179 -0.61 -13.06 9.79
CA ILE A 179 -0.27 -12.79 8.40
C ILE A 179 -1.14 -11.66 7.83
N ASP A 180 -0.47 -10.63 7.29
CA ASP A 180 -1.07 -9.56 6.49
C ASP A 180 -0.64 -9.75 5.03
N VAL A 181 -1.56 -10.23 4.18
CA VAL A 181 -1.33 -10.39 2.75
C VAL A 181 -1.59 -9.04 2.09
N THR A 182 -0.57 -8.18 2.06
CA THR A 182 -0.70 -6.74 1.80
C THR A 182 -0.99 -6.42 0.34
N GLN A 183 -0.36 -7.11 -0.61
CA GLN A 183 -0.49 -6.79 -2.05
C GLN A 183 -1.73 -7.39 -2.69
N GLY A 184 -2.26 -8.44 -2.10
CA GLY A 184 -3.43 -9.13 -2.57
C GLY A 184 -3.15 -10.56 -3.03
N MET A 185 -4.12 -11.41 -2.78
CA MET A 185 -4.13 -12.80 -3.22
C MET A 185 -5.07 -12.94 -4.42
N ASP A 186 -4.62 -13.58 -5.48
CA ASP A 186 -5.44 -13.79 -6.68
C ASP A 186 -6.53 -14.83 -6.40
N ALA A 187 -7.74 -14.38 -6.14
CA ALA A 187 -8.87 -15.24 -5.81
C ALA A 187 -9.15 -16.30 -6.89
N ARG A 188 -8.82 -16.05 -8.17
CA ARG A 188 -9.02 -17.00 -9.28
C ARG A 188 -8.22 -18.29 -9.13
N LEU A 189 -7.14 -18.24 -8.34
CA LEU A 189 -6.26 -19.38 -8.06
C LEU A 189 -6.60 -20.11 -6.76
N LEU A 190 -7.70 -19.76 -6.11
CA LEU A 190 -8.21 -20.55 -4.97
C LEU A 190 -8.90 -21.81 -5.47
N HIS A 191 -8.41 -22.96 -5.05
CA HIS A 191 -8.90 -24.29 -5.42
C HIS A 191 -8.95 -25.21 -4.20
N GLU A 192 -9.58 -26.36 -4.36
CA GLU A 192 -9.73 -27.38 -3.32
C GLU A 192 -8.37 -27.85 -2.77
N ASP A 193 -7.34 -27.81 -3.58
CA ASP A 193 -5.98 -28.29 -3.24
C ASP A 193 -5.12 -27.29 -2.46
N ASN A 194 -5.56 -26.02 -2.32
CA ASN A 194 -4.83 -24.98 -1.60
C ASN A 194 -5.66 -24.22 -0.55
N ILE A 195 -6.98 -24.34 -0.59
CA ILE A 195 -7.86 -23.57 0.27
C ILE A 195 -7.64 -23.84 1.76
N ASP A 196 -7.35 -25.08 2.12
CA ASP A 196 -7.12 -25.47 3.51
C ASP A 196 -5.87 -24.80 4.07
N LEU A 197 -4.79 -24.67 3.29
CA LEU A 197 -3.59 -23.93 3.68
C LEU A 197 -3.89 -22.44 3.83
N VAL A 198 -4.62 -21.84 2.88
CA VAL A 198 -4.99 -20.42 2.94
C VAL A 198 -5.85 -20.13 4.16
N THR A 199 -6.79 -21.00 4.50
CA THR A 199 -7.67 -20.80 5.67
C THR A 199 -7.03 -21.19 7.00
N ALA A 200 -5.96 -22.00 6.99
CA ALA A 200 -5.14 -22.32 8.16
C ALA A 200 -4.22 -21.14 8.57
N LEU A 201 -3.94 -20.18 7.67
CA LEU A 201 -3.17 -18.98 8.01
C LEU A 201 -3.85 -18.21 9.14
N LYS A 202 -3.07 -17.78 10.11
CA LYS A 202 -3.54 -16.88 11.17
C LYS A 202 -3.69 -15.46 10.61
N ILE A 203 -4.76 -15.23 9.86
CA ILE A 203 -4.98 -13.99 9.12
C ILE A 203 -5.14 -12.80 10.05
N LYS A 204 -4.28 -11.78 9.88
CA LYS A 204 -4.50 -10.41 10.35
C LYS A 204 -5.35 -9.64 9.36
N THR A 205 -4.93 -9.67 8.09
CA THR A 205 -5.67 -9.07 6.97
C THR A 205 -5.29 -9.83 5.70
N ILE A 206 -6.27 -10.22 4.92
CA ILE A 206 -6.08 -10.73 3.56
C ILE A 206 -6.78 -9.79 2.60
N HIS A 207 -6.10 -9.47 1.52
CA HIS A 207 -6.65 -8.67 0.44
C HIS A 207 -6.83 -9.54 -0.79
N PHE A 208 -7.97 -9.41 -1.44
CA PHE A 208 -8.23 -9.90 -2.78
C PHE A 208 -8.33 -8.70 -3.72
N ALA A 209 -8.47 -8.96 -5.03
CA ALA A 209 -8.71 -7.90 -6.01
C ALA A 209 -9.82 -8.31 -6.97
N TRP A 210 -10.73 -7.37 -7.24
CA TRP A 210 -11.75 -7.48 -8.29
C TRP A 210 -11.68 -6.24 -9.19
N ASP A 211 -10.69 -6.25 -10.06
CA ASP A 211 -10.34 -5.07 -10.87
C ASP A 211 -11.20 -4.97 -12.12
N ASN A 212 -11.44 -6.08 -12.81
CA ASN A 212 -12.30 -6.14 -13.99
C ASN A 212 -13.76 -6.43 -13.60
N PRO A 213 -14.73 -5.52 -13.86
CA PRO A 213 -16.14 -5.74 -13.54
C PRO A 213 -16.76 -6.93 -14.28
N HIS A 214 -16.20 -7.29 -15.44
CA HIS A 214 -16.66 -8.40 -16.27
C HIS A 214 -16.03 -9.75 -15.91
N ASP A 215 -15.18 -9.81 -14.89
CA ASP A 215 -14.60 -11.06 -14.40
C ASP A 215 -15.62 -11.82 -13.54
N GLU A 216 -16.25 -12.83 -14.12
CA GLU A 216 -17.24 -13.68 -13.45
C GLU A 216 -16.60 -14.74 -12.54
N VAL A 217 -15.31 -14.98 -12.64
CA VAL A 217 -14.60 -15.99 -11.83
C VAL A 217 -14.40 -15.46 -10.40
N ILE A 218 -14.04 -14.20 -10.26
CA ILE A 218 -13.75 -13.59 -8.96
C ILE A 218 -14.91 -13.75 -7.96
N PRO A 219 -16.15 -13.36 -8.25
CA PRO A 219 -17.24 -13.52 -7.29
C PRO A 219 -17.52 -14.98 -6.91
N LYS A 220 -17.36 -15.92 -7.84
CA LYS A 220 -17.50 -17.36 -7.57
C LYS A 220 -16.41 -17.85 -6.60
N ARG A 221 -15.16 -17.47 -6.82
CA ARG A 221 -14.02 -17.85 -5.98
C ARG A 221 -14.01 -17.16 -4.62
N LEU A 222 -14.47 -15.93 -4.54
CA LEU A 222 -14.68 -15.25 -3.26
C LEU A 222 -15.77 -15.94 -2.41
N LYS A 223 -16.87 -16.39 -3.03
CA LYS A 223 -17.87 -17.22 -2.34
C LYS A 223 -17.26 -18.54 -1.88
N PHE A 224 -16.52 -19.24 -2.75
CA PHE A 224 -15.80 -20.47 -2.41
C PHE A 224 -14.86 -20.26 -1.20
N PHE A 225 -14.07 -19.18 -1.17
CA PHE A 225 -13.27 -18.83 0.01
C PHE A 225 -14.14 -18.70 1.28
N LYS A 226 -15.28 -18.04 1.19
CA LYS A 226 -16.18 -17.84 2.35
C LYS A 226 -16.77 -19.14 2.88
N THR A 227 -17.06 -20.12 2.02
CA THR A 227 -17.58 -21.43 2.49
C THR A 227 -16.57 -22.21 3.32
N HIS A 228 -15.26 -21.92 3.16
CA HIS A 228 -14.18 -22.58 3.90
C HIS A 228 -13.69 -21.78 5.13
N THR A 229 -14.18 -20.56 5.34
CA THR A 229 -13.81 -19.76 6.52
C THR A 229 -14.77 -19.98 7.68
N LYS A 230 -14.23 -20.22 8.89
CA LYS A 230 -14.99 -20.67 10.09
C LYS A 230 -15.52 -19.50 10.91
N ASN A 231 -15.61 -18.30 10.68
CA ASN A 231 -16.19 -17.24 11.52
C ASN A 231 -16.53 -15.97 10.73
N LEU A 232 -17.66 -16.00 10.05
CA LEU A 232 -18.10 -14.92 9.17
C LEU A 232 -18.26 -13.54 9.85
N ARG A 233 -18.55 -13.51 11.16
CA ARG A 233 -18.86 -12.26 11.88
C ARG A 233 -17.64 -11.43 12.23
N THR A 234 -16.51 -12.07 12.55
CA THR A 234 -15.24 -11.41 12.89
C THR A 234 -14.35 -11.18 11.68
N ASP A 235 -14.59 -11.87 10.59
CA ASP A 235 -13.72 -11.92 9.41
C ASP A 235 -13.99 -10.81 8.39
N TYR A 236 -15.11 -10.11 8.47
CA TYR A 236 -15.43 -9.00 7.56
C TYR A 236 -14.30 -7.94 7.51
N VAL A 237 -13.75 -7.57 8.67
CA VAL A 237 -12.67 -6.55 8.74
C VAL A 237 -11.33 -7.09 8.25
N LYS A 238 -11.16 -8.41 8.30
CA LYS A 238 -9.93 -9.09 7.90
C LYS A 238 -9.89 -9.42 6.41
N HIS A 239 -11.06 -9.67 5.80
CA HIS A 239 -11.19 -10.07 4.40
C HIS A 239 -11.53 -8.85 3.54
N LYS A 240 -10.52 -8.25 2.95
CA LYS A 240 -10.65 -7.07 2.09
C LYS A 240 -10.61 -7.44 0.63
N CYS A 241 -11.23 -6.59 -0.21
CA CYS A 241 -11.12 -6.72 -1.64
C CYS A 241 -10.89 -5.36 -2.29
N TYR A 242 -9.79 -5.24 -3.02
CA TYR A 242 -9.51 -4.08 -3.85
C TYR A 242 -10.49 -4.01 -5.02
N VAL A 243 -10.96 -2.81 -5.31
CA VAL A 243 -11.82 -2.51 -6.45
C VAL A 243 -11.15 -1.40 -7.24
N LEU A 244 -10.54 -1.75 -8.38
CA LEU A 244 -9.96 -0.77 -9.28
C LEU A 244 -11.09 0.00 -9.97
N THR A 245 -10.99 1.33 -9.96
CA THR A 245 -11.94 2.25 -10.59
C THR A 245 -11.21 3.21 -11.52
N ASN A 246 -11.95 3.88 -12.41
CA ASN A 246 -11.39 4.84 -13.37
C ASN A 246 -10.41 4.22 -14.37
N PHE A 247 -10.57 2.94 -14.71
CA PHE A 247 -9.77 2.26 -15.73
C PHE A 247 -10.67 1.64 -16.80
N TRP A 248 -11.35 0.54 -16.50
CA TRP A 248 -12.24 -0.14 -17.45
C TRP A 248 -13.70 -0.20 -17.00
N SER A 249 -14.03 0.39 -15.87
CA SER A 249 -15.36 0.31 -15.29
C SER A 249 -16.10 1.64 -15.32
N THR A 250 -17.41 1.55 -15.45
CA THR A 250 -18.35 2.62 -15.15
C THR A 250 -18.58 2.73 -13.64
N ILE A 251 -19.11 3.85 -13.19
CA ILE A 251 -19.42 4.02 -11.76
C ILE A 251 -20.52 3.07 -11.26
N ASP A 252 -21.44 2.65 -12.12
CA ASP A 252 -22.50 1.72 -11.75
C ASP A 252 -21.95 0.30 -11.58
N GLU A 253 -20.99 -0.11 -12.40
CA GLU A 253 -20.23 -1.35 -12.22
C GLU A 253 -19.35 -1.32 -10.97
N ASP A 254 -18.74 -0.17 -10.66
CA ASP A 254 -17.99 0.02 -9.41
C ASP A 254 -18.90 -0.15 -8.19
N LEU A 255 -20.07 0.49 -8.21
CA LEU A 255 -21.07 0.40 -7.14
C LEU A 255 -21.59 -1.03 -6.99
N TYR A 256 -21.84 -1.72 -8.11
CA TYR A 256 -22.23 -3.13 -8.11
C TYR A 256 -21.22 -4.00 -7.38
N ARG A 257 -19.91 -3.91 -7.74
CA ARG A 257 -18.85 -4.67 -7.08
C ARG A 257 -18.74 -4.36 -5.60
N ILE A 258 -18.79 -3.08 -5.24
CA ILE A 258 -18.73 -2.62 -3.84
C ILE A 258 -19.90 -3.19 -3.04
N GLN A 259 -21.12 -3.12 -3.58
CA GLN A 259 -22.31 -3.62 -2.91
C GLN A 259 -22.29 -5.14 -2.78
N TRP A 260 -21.93 -5.85 -3.85
CA TRP A 260 -21.78 -7.31 -3.85
C TRP A 260 -20.77 -7.76 -2.79
N LEU A 261 -19.60 -7.11 -2.70
CA LEU A 261 -18.58 -7.41 -1.70
C LEU A 261 -19.12 -7.23 -0.28
N ARG A 262 -19.83 -6.14 -0.04
CA ARG A 262 -20.48 -5.87 1.25
C ARG A 262 -21.49 -6.95 1.64
N GLU A 263 -22.35 -7.34 0.73
CA GLU A 263 -23.38 -8.38 0.94
C GLU A 263 -22.77 -9.76 1.18
N ASN A 264 -21.60 -10.02 0.63
CA ASN A 264 -20.87 -11.27 0.81
C ASN A 264 -19.79 -11.20 1.92
N ASN A 265 -19.89 -10.24 2.85
CA ASN A 265 -19.00 -10.07 4.00
C ASN A 265 -17.50 -9.86 3.63
N PHE A 266 -17.23 -9.12 2.57
CA PHE A 266 -15.93 -8.56 2.28
C PHE A 266 -15.92 -7.06 2.54
N ASP A 267 -14.76 -6.54 2.99
CA ASP A 267 -14.56 -5.10 3.18
C ASP A 267 -13.98 -4.49 1.87
N PRO A 268 -14.79 -3.83 1.04
CA PRO A 268 -14.30 -3.26 -0.21
C PRO A 268 -13.33 -2.11 0.04
N TYR A 269 -12.31 -1.99 -0.81
CA TYR A 269 -11.35 -0.89 -0.79
C TYR A 269 -11.14 -0.36 -2.21
N VAL A 270 -11.57 0.86 -2.46
CA VAL A 270 -11.51 1.49 -3.78
C VAL A 270 -10.09 2.00 -4.06
N MET A 271 -9.52 1.51 -5.17
CA MET A 271 -8.27 1.99 -5.76
C MET A 271 -8.59 2.79 -7.01
N ILE A 272 -8.09 4.01 -7.13
CA ILE A 272 -8.33 4.86 -8.29
C ILE A 272 -7.12 4.82 -9.20
N TYR A 273 -7.30 4.36 -10.44
CA TYR A 273 -6.27 4.51 -11.47
C TYR A 273 -6.12 5.99 -11.85
N ASN A 274 -4.87 6.47 -11.96
CA ASN A 274 -4.56 7.86 -12.29
C ASN A 274 -5.39 8.86 -11.45
N LYS A 275 -5.25 8.76 -10.14
CA LYS A 275 -6.08 9.49 -9.16
C LYS A 275 -6.05 11.00 -9.32
N GLU A 276 -4.94 11.56 -9.78
CA GLU A 276 -4.76 13.00 -9.96
C GLU A 276 -5.73 13.56 -10.99
N ASN A 277 -5.94 12.81 -12.08
CA ASN A 277 -6.84 13.16 -13.17
C ASN A 277 -8.25 12.55 -13.04
N ALA A 278 -8.52 11.81 -11.96
CA ALA A 278 -9.79 11.13 -11.78
C ALA A 278 -10.96 12.12 -11.58
N PRO A 279 -12.16 11.85 -12.13
CA PRO A 279 -13.35 12.65 -11.91
C PRO A 279 -13.67 12.80 -10.41
N LYS A 280 -14.23 13.96 -10.03
CA LYS A 280 -14.64 14.24 -8.65
C LYS A 280 -15.54 13.13 -8.08
N LYS A 281 -16.48 12.61 -8.88
CA LYS A 281 -17.42 11.55 -8.48
C LYS A 281 -16.68 10.26 -8.07
N ILE A 282 -15.60 9.90 -8.76
CA ILE A 282 -14.75 8.72 -8.43
C ILE A 282 -13.96 8.96 -7.13
N ARG A 283 -13.42 10.17 -6.94
CA ARG A 283 -12.75 10.53 -5.66
C ARG A 283 -13.72 10.52 -4.47
N GLU A 284 -14.97 10.91 -4.70
CA GLU A 284 -16.05 10.83 -3.70
C GLU A 284 -16.43 9.38 -3.40
N LEU A 285 -16.48 8.52 -4.43
CA LEU A 285 -16.70 7.07 -4.27
C LEU A 285 -15.61 6.44 -3.39
N GLN A 286 -14.33 6.74 -3.66
CA GLN A 286 -13.24 6.28 -2.82
C GLN A 286 -13.37 6.75 -1.38
N ARG A 287 -13.65 8.04 -1.17
CA ARG A 287 -13.82 8.58 0.19
C ARG A 287 -14.97 7.90 0.94
N TRP A 288 -16.11 7.71 0.27
CA TRP A 288 -17.26 7.03 0.86
C TRP A 288 -16.94 5.59 1.23
N CYS A 289 -16.38 4.82 0.32
CA CYS A 289 -16.11 3.40 0.52
C CYS A 289 -14.98 3.15 1.52
N ASN A 290 -13.87 3.91 1.41
CA ASN A 290 -12.65 3.66 2.21
C ASN A 290 -12.74 4.26 3.61
N ASN A 291 -13.59 5.27 3.86
CA ASN A 291 -13.89 5.72 5.21
C ASN A 291 -14.95 4.81 5.83
N LYS A 292 -14.52 3.88 6.66
CA LYS A 292 -15.40 2.83 7.21
C LYS A 292 -16.52 3.34 8.12
N MET A 293 -16.35 4.48 8.75
CA MET A 293 -17.44 5.13 9.51
C MET A 293 -18.54 5.59 8.55
N ILE A 294 -18.17 6.32 7.49
CA ILE A 294 -19.12 6.79 6.47
C ILE A 294 -19.79 5.61 5.77
N PHE A 295 -19.00 4.62 5.33
CA PHE A 295 -19.51 3.46 4.59
C PHE A 295 -20.49 2.62 5.40
N ARG A 296 -20.32 2.55 6.72
CA ARG A 296 -21.24 1.83 7.61
C ARG A 296 -22.50 2.63 7.93
N SER A 297 -22.37 3.94 8.16
CA SER A 297 -23.50 4.80 8.53
C SER A 297 -24.42 5.12 7.35
N GLU A 298 -23.87 5.30 6.15
CA GLU A 298 -24.65 5.57 4.94
C GLU A 298 -24.27 4.57 3.83
N PRO A 299 -25.03 3.48 3.69
CA PRO A 299 -24.75 2.43 2.70
C PRO A 299 -25.06 2.86 1.26
N ASN A 300 -25.78 3.95 1.06
CA ASN A 300 -26.21 4.43 -0.25
C ASN A 300 -25.34 5.60 -0.72
N PHE A 301 -24.53 5.39 -1.74
CA PHE A 301 -23.63 6.41 -2.30
C PHE A 301 -24.38 7.64 -2.85
N LYS A 302 -25.57 7.46 -3.44
CA LYS A 302 -26.38 8.59 -3.96
C LYS A 302 -26.85 9.50 -2.82
N LYS A 303 -27.30 8.91 -1.67
CA LYS A 303 -27.67 9.67 -0.47
C LYS A 303 -26.46 10.38 0.14
N TYR A 304 -25.31 9.69 0.26
CA TYR A 304 -24.05 10.30 0.72
C TYR A 304 -23.66 11.53 -0.11
N ARG A 305 -23.77 11.46 -1.43
CA ARG A 305 -23.46 12.59 -2.31
C ARG A 305 -24.44 13.74 -2.11
N LYS A 306 -25.74 13.47 -2.05
CA LYS A 306 -26.75 14.50 -1.81
C LYS A 306 -26.49 15.24 -0.50
N TYR A 307 -26.30 14.54 0.60
CA TYR A 307 -25.95 15.12 1.90
C TYR A 307 -24.67 15.98 1.85
N LYS A 308 -23.66 15.55 1.15
CA LYS A 308 -22.41 16.31 0.99
C LYS A 308 -22.61 17.59 0.17
N GLU A 309 -23.43 17.55 -0.88
CA GLU A 309 -23.77 18.72 -1.70
C GLU A 309 -24.57 19.76 -0.88
N GLU A 310 -25.51 19.32 -0.09
CA GLU A 310 -26.29 20.17 0.82
C GLU A 310 -25.41 20.84 1.89
N ASN A 311 -24.51 20.09 2.52
CA ASN A 311 -23.59 20.63 3.52
C ASN A 311 -22.58 21.62 2.91
N ASN A 312 -22.08 21.37 1.71
CA ASN A 312 -21.19 22.30 1.03
C ASN A 312 -21.93 23.58 0.61
N ALA A 313 -23.17 23.48 0.21
CA ALA A 313 -24.02 24.65 -0.09
C ALA A 313 -24.29 25.48 1.17
N TYR A 314 -24.57 24.84 2.30
CA TYR A 314 -24.73 25.50 3.60
C TYR A 314 -23.44 26.23 4.02
N LYS A 315 -22.28 25.58 3.97
CA LYS A 315 -20.98 26.21 4.29
C LYS A 315 -20.70 27.44 3.44
N ARG A 316 -20.90 27.35 2.13
CA ARG A 316 -20.72 28.52 1.24
C ARG A 316 -21.63 29.68 1.60
N ARG A 317 -22.91 29.39 1.93
CA ARG A 317 -23.88 30.43 2.36
C ARG A 317 -23.43 31.11 3.67
N THR A 318 -22.94 30.32 4.64
CA THR A 318 -22.44 30.87 5.91
C THR A 318 -21.16 31.68 5.71
N GLU A 319 -20.20 31.21 4.94
CA GLU A 319 -18.97 31.94 4.60
C GLU A 319 -19.27 33.27 3.88
N THR A 320 -20.20 33.25 2.92
CA THR A 320 -20.65 34.47 2.23
C THR A 320 -21.38 35.42 3.19
N ALA A 321 -22.20 34.89 4.10
CA ALA A 321 -22.89 35.71 5.10
C ALA A 321 -21.91 36.37 6.08
N PHE A 322 -20.87 35.64 6.54
CA PHE A 322 -19.81 36.22 7.39
C PHE A 322 -18.97 37.25 6.65
N ALA A 323 -18.59 37.01 5.39
CA ALA A 323 -17.86 37.98 4.58
C ALA A 323 -18.67 39.27 4.36
N ASN A 324 -19.99 39.14 4.08
CA ASN A 324 -20.87 40.30 3.93
C ASN A 324 -21.12 41.05 5.26
N ALA A 325 -21.10 40.37 6.40
CA ALA A 325 -21.19 40.99 7.70
C ALA A 325 -19.92 41.76 8.05
N ALA A 326 -18.75 41.22 7.79
CA ALA A 326 -17.46 41.89 7.97
C ALA A 326 -17.33 43.17 7.11
N SER A 327 -17.70 43.07 5.82
CA SER A 327 -17.68 44.22 4.90
C SER A 327 -18.68 45.33 5.29
N ARG A 328 -19.75 45.02 6.02
CA ARG A 328 -20.67 46.01 6.57
C ARG A 328 -20.12 46.70 7.83
N GLN A 329 -19.36 46.01 8.67
CA GLN A 329 -18.67 46.63 9.81
C GLN A 329 -17.59 47.62 9.37
N ASP A 330 -16.79 47.28 8.36
CA ASP A 330 -15.79 48.19 7.80
C ASP A 330 -16.40 49.49 7.21
N ASN A 331 -17.62 49.39 6.65
CA ASN A 331 -18.34 50.56 6.16
C ASN A 331 -18.95 51.42 7.27
N TYR A 332 -19.20 50.87 8.47
CA TYR A 332 -19.71 51.67 9.61
C TYR A 332 -18.59 52.43 10.33
N GLU A 333 -17.37 51.91 10.34
CA GLU A 333 -16.21 52.62 10.94
C GLU A 333 -15.70 53.77 10.08
N GLN A 334 -15.96 53.79 8.76
CA GLN A 334 -15.60 54.90 7.88
C GLN A 334 -16.58 56.10 7.93
N VAL A 335 -17.76 55.97 8.54
CA VAL A 335 -18.78 57.05 8.60
C VAL A 335 -18.73 57.81 9.94
N THR A 336 -17.87 57.39 10.89
CA THR A 336 -17.82 58.03 12.21
C THR A 336 -16.68 59.05 12.40
N TYR A 337 -15.98 59.46 11.34
CA TYR A 337 -15.03 60.55 11.35
C TYR A 337 -15.32 61.54 10.21
N CYS A 338 -16.31 62.42 10.43
CA CYS A 338 -16.48 63.71 9.81
C CYS A 338 -17.08 64.68 10.83
#